data_1ffae8c88b16f588b0c4d5a97c049414
#
_entry.id   1ffae8c88b16f588b0c4d5a97c049414
#
_cell.length_a   1.000
_cell.length_b   1.000
_cell.length_c   1.000
_cell.angle_alpha   90.00
_cell.angle_beta   90.00
_cell.angle_gamma   90.00
#
_symmetry.space_group_name_H-M   'P 1'
#
loop_
_entity.id
_entity.type
_entity.pdbx_description
1 polymer ?
#
loop_
_entity_poly.entity_id
_entity_poly.type
_entity_poly.pdbx_seq_one_letter_code
_entity_poly.pdbx_strand_id
1 'polypeptide(L)'
;MSPEQILSHPPKVLSQEQREDYFDLGYVKVEELIPKNTLVELRRVIDKVLDSSREETQSGKVFDLGPGHSPQKPVLRRLKKPDEYDQVFWDFASGLIADVASDIAGPDVVFHHSKLNFKWNDGNDEVKWHQDAQFFPHTNYNVFTIGC
;
A
#
# COMPACT_ATOMS: atom_id res chain seq x y z
N MET A 1 -13.91 14.59 10.59
CA MET A 1 -13.21 15.84 11.00
C MET A 1 -13.11 16.74 9.79
N SER A 2 -13.14 18.07 9.95
CA SER A 2 -12.82 18.99 8.84
C SER A 2 -11.30 19.09 8.65
N PRO A 3 -10.81 19.58 7.48
CA PRO A 3 -9.38 19.81 7.29
C PRO A 3 -8.75 20.67 8.38
N GLU A 4 -9.42 21.74 8.81
CA GLU A 4 -8.91 22.63 9.87
C GLU A 4 -8.78 21.90 11.20
N GLN A 5 -9.72 21.02 11.54
CA GLN A 5 -9.63 20.20 12.74
C GLN A 5 -8.45 19.24 12.66
N ILE A 6 -8.25 18.58 11.51
CA ILE A 6 -7.11 17.67 11.29
C ILE A 6 -5.80 18.43 11.40
N LEU A 7 -5.67 19.57 10.70
CA LEU A 7 -4.47 20.39 10.69
C LEU A 7 -4.13 21.01 12.05
N SER A 8 -5.09 21.12 12.96
CA SER A 8 -4.84 21.60 14.32
C SER A 8 -4.18 20.58 15.24
N HIS A 9 -4.19 19.28 14.88
CA HIS A 9 -3.45 18.25 15.62
C HIS A 9 -1.95 18.31 15.31
N PRO A 10 -1.07 18.07 16.29
CA PRO A 10 0.36 17.95 16.04
C PRO A 10 0.65 16.83 15.02
N PRO A 11 1.45 17.08 13.98
CA PRO A 11 1.84 16.05 13.04
C PRO A 11 2.79 15.03 13.68
N LYS A 12 2.72 13.79 13.21
CA LYS A 12 3.62 12.71 13.64
C LYS A 12 4.79 12.52 12.67
N VAL A 13 4.52 12.63 11.38
CA VAL A 13 5.47 12.29 10.30
C VAL A 13 5.53 13.39 9.24
N LEU A 14 4.38 13.84 8.74
CA LEU A 14 4.31 14.84 7.68
C LEU A 14 4.55 16.25 8.24
N SER A 15 5.20 17.11 7.45
CA SER A 15 5.25 18.55 7.79
C SER A 15 3.86 19.17 7.69
N GLN A 16 3.67 20.33 8.33
CA GLN A 16 2.43 21.09 8.21
C GLN A 16 2.13 21.46 6.75
N GLU A 17 3.14 21.90 5.99
CA GLU A 17 3.05 22.21 4.56
C GLU A 17 2.58 20.99 3.74
N GLN A 18 3.17 19.82 3.97
CA GLN A 18 2.76 18.59 3.27
C GLN A 18 1.30 18.23 3.54
N ARG A 19 0.81 18.46 4.76
CA ARG A 19 -0.59 18.22 5.13
C ARG A 19 -1.53 19.21 4.45
N GLU A 20 -1.15 20.49 4.39
CA GLU A 20 -1.86 21.55 3.69
C GLU A 20 -1.93 21.25 2.19
N ASP A 21 -0.81 20.88 1.57
CA ASP A 21 -0.73 20.45 0.16
C ASP A 21 -1.69 19.31 -0.13
N TYR A 22 -1.79 18.32 0.77
CA TYR A 22 -2.74 17.22 0.57
C TYR A 22 -4.19 17.70 0.46
N PHE A 23 -4.61 18.65 1.29
CA PHE A 23 -5.99 19.18 1.25
C PHE A 23 -6.23 20.10 0.07
N ASP A 24 -5.21 20.82 -0.37
CA ASP A 24 -5.30 21.74 -1.51
C ASP A 24 -5.23 21.00 -2.85
N LEU A 25 -4.35 20.02 -2.98
CA LEU A 25 -4.06 19.31 -4.24
C LEU A 25 -4.79 17.95 -4.37
N GLY A 26 -5.27 17.39 -3.25
CA GLY A 26 -5.86 16.05 -3.19
C GLY A 26 -4.84 14.91 -3.13
N TYR A 27 -3.55 15.20 -3.08
CA TYR A 27 -2.46 14.24 -2.88
C TYR A 27 -1.23 14.91 -2.27
N VAL A 28 -0.36 14.10 -1.69
CA VAL A 28 0.98 14.53 -1.27
C VAL A 28 2.00 13.46 -1.63
N LYS A 29 3.17 13.88 -2.11
CA LYS A 29 4.32 12.99 -2.35
C LYS A 29 5.37 13.24 -1.28
N VAL A 30 5.80 12.16 -0.63
CA VAL A 30 6.83 12.21 0.42
C VAL A 30 8.02 11.36 -0.03
N GLU A 31 9.14 12.01 -0.31
CA GLU A 31 10.36 11.32 -0.74
C GLU A 31 11.12 10.79 0.47
N GLU A 32 11.80 9.67 0.29
CA GLU A 32 12.68 9.04 1.30
C GLU A 32 12.03 8.77 2.66
N LEU A 33 10.71 8.67 2.70
CA LEU A 33 9.95 8.42 3.92
C LEU A 33 10.31 7.10 4.61
N ILE A 34 10.54 6.05 3.82
CA ILE A 34 10.74 4.70 4.35
C ILE A 34 12.20 4.50 4.74
N PRO A 35 12.52 4.20 6.02
CA PRO A 35 13.88 3.96 6.46
C PRO A 35 14.55 2.81 5.68
N LYS A 36 15.85 2.92 5.44
CA LYS A 36 16.62 1.93 4.66
C LYS A 36 16.57 0.52 5.25
N ASN A 37 16.61 0.38 6.57
CA ASN A 37 16.48 -0.91 7.24
C ASN A 37 15.08 -1.53 7.01
N THR A 38 14.02 -0.74 7.07
CA THR A 38 12.65 -1.18 6.76
C THR A 38 12.55 -1.66 5.30
N LEU A 39 13.15 -0.92 4.35
CA LEU A 39 13.21 -1.34 2.95
C LEU A 39 13.94 -2.67 2.75
N VAL A 40 15.02 -2.90 3.48
CA VAL A 40 15.76 -4.17 3.44
C VAL A 40 14.88 -5.32 3.89
N GLU A 41 14.16 -5.16 5.00
CA GLU A 41 13.27 -6.20 5.51
C GLU A 41 12.07 -6.46 4.59
N LEU A 42 11.44 -5.40 4.07
CA LEU A 42 10.36 -5.54 3.10
C LEU A 42 10.82 -6.30 1.85
N ARG A 43 11.98 -5.95 1.30
CA ARG A 43 12.57 -6.66 0.13
C ARG A 43 12.85 -8.12 0.42
N ARG A 44 13.42 -8.42 1.58
CA ARG A 44 13.68 -9.81 2.01
C ARG A 44 12.40 -10.65 2.05
N VAL A 45 11.30 -10.07 2.54
CA VAL A 45 10.01 -10.77 2.56
C VAL A 45 9.43 -10.88 1.13
N ILE A 46 9.59 -9.86 0.29
CA ILE A 46 9.18 -9.91 -1.12
C ILE A 46 9.88 -11.04 -1.87
N ASP A 47 11.17 -11.25 -1.63
CA ASP A 47 11.90 -12.38 -2.24
C ASP A 47 11.29 -13.73 -1.82
N LYS A 48 10.95 -13.90 -0.54
CA LYS A 48 10.24 -15.09 -0.06
C LYS A 48 8.86 -15.27 -0.71
N VAL A 49 8.12 -14.17 -0.88
CA VAL A 49 6.82 -14.17 -1.56
C VAL A 49 6.95 -14.68 -2.99
N LEU A 50 7.96 -14.20 -3.72
CA LEU A 50 8.25 -14.63 -5.09
C LEU A 50 8.63 -16.11 -5.13
N ASP A 51 9.47 -16.58 -4.22
CA ASP A 51 9.85 -17.99 -4.16
C ASP A 51 8.66 -18.90 -3.81
N SER A 52 7.83 -18.49 -2.85
CA SER A 52 6.62 -19.26 -2.50
C SER A 52 5.63 -19.33 -3.66
N SER A 53 5.55 -18.29 -4.48
CA SER A 53 4.66 -18.28 -5.64
C SER A 53 5.02 -19.32 -6.72
N ARG A 54 6.26 -19.84 -6.73
CA ARG A 54 6.73 -20.86 -7.68
C ARG A 54 6.01 -22.19 -7.54
N GLU A 55 5.49 -22.49 -6.35
CA GLU A 55 4.76 -23.73 -6.06
C GLU A 55 3.32 -23.69 -6.56
N GLU A 56 2.83 -22.51 -6.92
CA GLU A 56 1.45 -22.30 -7.35
C GLU A 56 1.31 -22.53 -8.86
N THR A 57 0.24 -23.19 -9.25
CA THR A 57 -0.07 -23.47 -10.68
C THR A 57 -1.20 -22.60 -11.21
N GLN A 58 -1.96 -21.96 -10.34
CA GLN A 58 -3.08 -21.08 -10.68
C GLN A 58 -3.27 -19.99 -9.63
N SER A 59 -3.90 -18.89 -10.02
CA SER A 59 -4.26 -17.82 -9.10
C SER A 59 -5.22 -18.32 -8.01
N GLY A 60 -4.95 -17.92 -6.77
CA GLY A 60 -5.68 -18.36 -5.58
C GLY A 60 -6.07 -17.23 -4.64
N LYS A 61 -6.25 -17.55 -3.38
CA LYS A 61 -6.64 -16.59 -2.34
C LYS A 61 -5.50 -15.64 -1.98
N VAL A 62 -4.24 -16.10 -2.09
CA VAL A 62 -3.04 -15.37 -1.68
C VAL A 62 -2.37 -14.72 -2.90
N PHE A 63 -2.10 -15.50 -3.92
CA PHE A 63 -1.37 -15.08 -5.11
C PHE A 63 -2.28 -14.89 -6.33
N ASP A 64 -2.00 -13.84 -7.07
CA ASP A 64 -2.58 -13.57 -8.39
C ASP A 64 -1.45 -13.68 -9.42
N LEU A 65 -1.49 -14.73 -10.24
CA LEU A 65 -0.41 -15.09 -11.14
C LEU A 65 -0.65 -14.50 -12.53
N GLY A 66 0.43 -14.11 -13.19
CA GLY A 66 0.40 -13.59 -14.55
C GLY A 66 0.51 -14.68 -15.61
N PRO A 67 0.23 -14.33 -16.88
CA PRO A 67 0.41 -15.25 -18.02
C PRO A 67 1.85 -15.77 -18.09
N GLY A 68 1.99 -17.06 -18.37
CA GLY A 68 3.30 -17.69 -18.50
C GLY A 68 4.03 -17.95 -17.18
N HIS A 69 3.34 -17.83 -16.05
CA HIS A 69 3.88 -18.20 -14.75
C HIS A 69 4.30 -19.68 -14.74
N SER A 70 5.47 -19.95 -14.19
CA SER A 70 5.99 -21.30 -13.95
C SER A 70 6.97 -21.33 -12.78
N PRO A 71 7.29 -22.51 -12.21
CA PRO A 71 8.30 -22.61 -11.16
C PRO A 71 9.67 -22.03 -11.55
N GLN A 72 10.04 -22.16 -12.84
CA GLN A 72 11.32 -21.67 -13.38
C GLN A 72 11.27 -20.17 -13.68
N LYS A 73 10.11 -19.65 -14.12
CA LYS A 73 9.87 -18.25 -14.42
C LYS A 73 8.63 -17.76 -13.67
N PRO A 74 8.74 -17.38 -12.39
CA PRO A 74 7.58 -16.89 -11.64
C PRO A 74 7.11 -15.56 -12.19
N VAL A 75 5.83 -15.45 -12.50
CA VAL A 75 5.18 -14.20 -12.90
C VAL A 75 4.05 -13.94 -11.89
N LEU A 76 4.41 -13.32 -10.78
CA LEU A 76 3.46 -12.90 -9.76
C LEU A 76 2.94 -11.51 -10.13
N ARG A 77 1.63 -11.33 -10.25
CA ARG A 77 0.99 -10.02 -10.49
C ARG A 77 0.66 -9.30 -9.18
N ARG A 78 0.21 -10.08 -8.18
CA ARG A 78 -0.23 -9.51 -6.92
C ARG A 78 -0.09 -10.50 -5.78
N LEU A 79 0.39 -10.03 -4.64
CA LEU A 79 0.13 -10.62 -3.34
C LEU A 79 -1.12 -9.94 -2.76
N LYS A 80 -2.14 -10.74 -2.47
CA LYS A 80 -3.37 -10.28 -1.81
C LYS A 80 -3.14 -10.30 -0.31
N LYS A 81 -3.52 -9.21 0.37
CA LYS A 81 -3.41 -9.07 1.83
C LYS A 81 -2.00 -9.36 2.36
N PRO A 82 -0.98 -8.62 1.93
CA PRO A 82 0.37 -8.76 2.47
C PRO A 82 0.41 -8.65 4.01
N ASP A 83 -0.44 -7.84 4.59
CA ASP A 83 -0.62 -7.65 6.03
C ASP A 83 -1.02 -8.93 6.79
N GLU A 84 -1.72 -9.87 6.13
CA GLU A 84 -2.04 -11.20 6.68
C GLU A 84 -0.96 -12.25 6.34
N TYR A 85 -0.10 -11.98 5.36
CA TYR A 85 0.88 -12.93 4.84
C TYR A 85 2.18 -12.98 5.69
N ASP A 86 2.71 -11.81 6.04
CA ASP A 86 3.93 -11.71 6.87
C ASP A 86 3.84 -10.49 7.79
N GLN A 87 4.24 -10.67 9.05
CA GLN A 87 4.20 -9.65 10.10
C GLN A 87 4.92 -8.36 9.71
N VAL A 88 5.99 -8.44 8.92
CA VAL A 88 6.75 -7.27 8.44
C VAL A 88 5.85 -6.28 7.68
N PHE A 89 4.91 -6.78 6.87
CA PHE A 89 3.97 -5.90 6.17
C PHE A 89 2.96 -5.26 7.11
N TRP A 90 2.49 -6.01 8.12
CA TRP A 90 1.61 -5.46 9.13
C TRP A 90 2.30 -4.40 10.00
N ASP A 91 3.52 -4.67 10.47
CA ASP A 91 4.29 -3.73 11.27
C ASP A 91 4.56 -2.43 10.49
N PHE A 92 4.85 -2.54 9.21
CA PHE A 92 5.00 -1.38 8.33
C PHE A 92 3.68 -0.59 8.18
N ALA A 93 2.58 -1.27 7.93
CA ALA A 93 1.27 -0.66 7.74
C ALA A 93 0.72 -0.03 9.03
N SER A 94 0.84 -0.73 10.16
CA SER A 94 0.32 -0.28 11.47
C SER A 94 1.25 0.70 12.21
N GLY A 95 2.50 0.81 11.78
CA GLY A 95 3.47 1.76 12.30
C GLY A 95 3.54 3.04 11.46
N LEU A 96 4.62 3.18 10.69
CA LEU A 96 4.90 4.40 9.89
C LEU A 96 3.73 4.84 9.01
N ILE A 97 3.08 3.91 8.31
CA ILE A 97 1.98 4.23 7.40
C ILE A 97 0.74 4.67 8.15
N ALA A 98 0.43 4.07 9.30
CA ALA A 98 -0.67 4.51 10.15
C ALA A 98 -0.43 5.91 10.73
N ASP A 99 0.80 6.28 11.04
CA ASP A 99 1.15 7.63 11.49
C ASP A 99 0.98 8.66 10.38
N VAL A 100 1.39 8.36 9.14
CA VAL A 100 1.09 9.19 7.96
C VAL A 100 -0.41 9.32 7.74
N ALA A 101 -1.13 8.22 7.86
CA ALA A 101 -2.58 8.21 7.74
C ALA A 101 -3.25 9.11 8.80
N SER A 102 -2.77 9.08 10.03
CA SER A 102 -3.28 9.93 11.12
C SER A 102 -3.04 11.42 10.85
N ASP A 103 -1.94 11.76 10.20
CA ASP A 103 -1.60 13.14 9.85
C ASP A 103 -2.56 13.73 8.81
N ILE A 104 -3.17 12.88 7.98
CA ILE A 104 -4.07 13.27 6.87
C ILE A 104 -5.55 13.16 7.26
N ALA A 105 -5.92 12.12 8.01
CA ALA A 105 -7.33 11.82 8.29
C ALA A 105 -7.74 12.08 9.75
N GLY A 106 -6.77 12.42 10.61
CA GLY A 106 -6.99 12.56 12.05
C GLY A 106 -6.61 11.30 12.83
N PRO A 107 -6.66 11.34 14.16
CA PRO A 107 -6.11 10.29 15.01
C PRO A 107 -6.82 8.94 14.94
N ASP A 108 -8.08 8.93 14.52
CA ASP A 108 -8.94 7.74 14.54
C ASP A 108 -9.02 7.09 13.15
N VAL A 109 -7.87 6.64 12.63
CA VAL A 109 -7.80 5.93 11.35
C VAL A 109 -8.01 4.44 11.52
N VAL A 110 -8.68 3.82 10.55
CA VAL A 110 -8.91 2.38 10.49
C VAL A 110 -8.25 1.82 9.23
N PHE A 111 -7.44 0.79 9.43
CA PHE A 111 -6.89 0.03 8.31
C PHE A 111 -8.02 -0.73 7.59
N HIS A 112 -8.08 -0.60 6.27
CA HIS A 112 -9.09 -1.26 5.47
C HIS A 112 -8.53 -2.52 4.81
N HIS A 113 -7.50 -2.39 3.98
CA HIS A 113 -6.82 -3.51 3.32
C HIS A 113 -5.51 -3.06 2.71
N SER A 114 -4.69 -4.03 2.34
CA SER A 114 -3.49 -3.80 1.54
C SER A 114 -3.39 -4.74 0.34
N LYS A 115 -2.56 -4.36 -0.63
CA LYS A 115 -2.20 -5.17 -1.79
C LYS A 115 -0.77 -4.84 -2.20
N LEU A 116 -0.01 -5.83 -2.64
CA LEU A 116 1.30 -5.63 -3.24
C LEU A 116 1.24 -6.04 -4.71
N ASN A 117 1.41 -5.07 -5.60
CA ASN A 117 1.39 -5.29 -7.05
C ASN A 117 2.81 -5.41 -7.59
N PHE A 118 3.04 -6.41 -8.43
CA PHE A 118 4.30 -6.61 -9.15
C PHE A 118 4.14 -6.14 -10.58
N LYS A 119 5.09 -5.35 -11.06
CA LYS A 119 5.18 -4.89 -12.45
C LYS A 119 6.46 -5.43 -13.07
N TRP A 120 6.30 -6.31 -14.03
CA TRP A 120 7.41 -6.93 -14.76
C TRP A 120 7.71 -6.14 -16.04
N ASN A 121 8.98 -6.04 -16.40
CA ASN A 121 9.43 -5.23 -17.54
C ASN A 121 8.88 -5.74 -18.90
N ASP A 122 8.59 -7.02 -18.99
CA ASP A 122 8.01 -7.69 -20.16
C ASP A 122 6.49 -7.89 -20.07
N GLY A 123 5.86 -7.36 -19.01
CA GLY A 123 4.43 -7.46 -18.76
C GLY A 123 3.65 -6.28 -19.31
N ASN A 124 2.52 -6.58 -19.94
CA ASN A 124 1.58 -5.58 -20.46
C ASN A 124 0.42 -5.35 -19.49
N ASP A 125 0.70 -5.35 -18.18
CA ASP A 125 -0.30 -5.18 -17.13
C ASP A 125 -0.69 -3.70 -17.00
N GLU A 126 -1.54 -3.25 -17.93
CA GLU A 126 -2.12 -1.91 -17.84
C GLU A 126 -3.07 -1.80 -16.64
N VAL A 127 -2.94 -0.74 -15.87
CA VAL A 127 -3.96 -0.31 -14.91
C VAL A 127 -4.57 0.98 -15.45
N LYS A 128 -5.82 0.90 -15.89
CA LYS A 128 -6.56 2.06 -16.39
C LYS A 128 -6.82 3.05 -15.26
N TRP A 129 -6.97 4.31 -15.60
CA TRP A 129 -7.39 5.35 -14.68
C TRP A 129 -8.71 4.98 -14.01
N HIS A 130 -8.73 5.00 -12.70
CA HIS A 130 -9.90 4.66 -11.89
C HIS A 130 -9.85 5.38 -10.54
N GLN A 131 -10.97 5.36 -9.86
CA GLN A 131 -11.07 5.73 -8.44
C GLN A 131 -11.27 4.46 -7.63
N ASP A 132 -10.45 4.25 -6.59
CA ASP A 132 -10.55 3.07 -5.73
C ASP A 132 -11.91 2.94 -5.05
N ALA A 133 -12.56 4.07 -4.72
CA ALA A 133 -13.87 4.11 -4.08
C ALA A 133 -14.97 3.34 -4.84
N GLN A 134 -14.87 3.19 -6.16
CA GLN A 134 -15.85 2.42 -6.95
C GLN A 134 -15.83 0.91 -6.68
N PHE A 135 -14.72 0.39 -6.15
CA PHE A 135 -14.55 -1.04 -5.88
C PHE A 135 -14.95 -1.42 -4.45
N PHE A 136 -15.13 -0.45 -3.57
CA PHE A 136 -15.41 -0.68 -2.16
C PHE A 136 -16.61 0.16 -1.73
N PRO A 137 -17.70 -0.47 -1.28
CA PRO A 137 -18.84 0.26 -0.75
C PRO A 137 -18.46 0.93 0.58
N HIS A 138 -18.46 2.25 0.60
CA HIS A 138 -18.20 3.06 1.78
C HIS A 138 -19.45 3.82 2.19
N THR A 139 -19.61 4.05 3.49
CA THR A 139 -20.69 4.89 4.03
C THR A 139 -20.41 6.38 3.86
N ASN A 140 -19.16 6.75 3.59
CA ASN A 140 -18.72 8.12 3.30
C ASN A 140 -17.48 8.10 2.42
N TYR A 141 -16.97 9.27 2.03
CA TYR A 141 -15.77 9.41 1.20
C TYR A 141 -14.47 9.67 1.99
N ASN A 142 -14.45 9.44 3.30
CA ASN A 142 -13.27 9.60 4.15
C ASN A 142 -12.35 8.39 3.99
N VAL A 143 -11.97 8.10 2.77
CA VAL A 143 -11.07 7.00 2.38
C VAL A 143 -9.97 7.56 1.52
N PHE A 144 -8.77 7.07 1.70
CA PHE A 144 -7.62 7.41 0.88
C PHE A 144 -6.69 6.20 0.74
N THR A 145 -5.83 6.25 -0.28
CA THR A 145 -4.86 5.19 -0.58
C THR A 145 -3.46 5.74 -0.39
N ILE A 146 -2.61 4.99 0.30
CA ILE A 146 -1.19 5.28 0.42
C ILE A 146 -0.43 4.30 -0.47
N GLY A 147 0.27 4.84 -1.49
CA GLY A 147 1.15 4.09 -2.37
C GLY A 147 2.60 4.19 -1.88
N CYS A 148 3.27 3.04 -1.73
CA CYS A 148 4.69 2.94 -1.34
C CYS A 148 5.49 2.18 -2.40
#